data_348b53a23f6017af4db1718095a0e78a
#
_entry.id   348b53a23f6017af4db1718095a0e78a
#
_cell.length_a   1.000
_cell.length_b   1.000
_cell.length_c   1.000
_cell.angle_alpha   90.00
_cell.angle_beta   90.00
_cell.angle_gamma   90.00
#
_symmetry.space_group_name_H-M   'P 1'
#
loop_
_entity.id
_entity.type
_entity.pdbx_description
1 polymer ?
#
loop_
_entity_poly.entity_id
_entity_poly.type
_entity_poly.pdbx_seq_one_letter_code
_entity_poly.pdbx_strand_id
1 'polypeptide(L)'
;KAGINMQVYYAGKFKSATEPFRRNNMSEENKLQVREYLNDAFDEFLTDISEGRNIPTAELRRIADGYLAFMPEQALQLKMVDELAHREAALEGIRKKLGIGEKAKIKTISIEDYNLSNPAKSNFKADNKIAVVYAEGNIVDGKGDPGSIGGSKYVDIISKIRKDDKVKAIVLRVNSGGGSAMASEDILRELELAQEQGIKVVVSMGDYAASGGYYIACKADSIFAEPNTLTGSIGVFSMIPSAEKLLNDKIGITFDTV
;
A
#
# COMPACT_ATOMS: atom_id res chain seq x y z
N LYS A 1 -8.68 -10.80 -32.87
CA LYS A 1 -7.88 -11.44 -31.80
C LYS A 1 -6.49 -11.74 -32.37
N ALA A 2 -5.42 -11.32 -31.66
CA ALA A 2 -4.05 -11.32 -32.19
C ALA A 2 -3.40 -12.71 -32.31
N GLY A 3 -4.05 -13.80 -31.83
CA GLY A 3 -3.46 -15.15 -31.82
C GLY A 3 -2.39 -15.38 -30.76
N ILE A 4 -2.31 -14.51 -29.76
CA ILE A 4 -1.46 -14.70 -28.56
C ILE A 4 -2.31 -15.33 -27.46
N ASN A 5 -1.85 -16.45 -26.93
CA ASN A 5 -2.46 -17.13 -25.80
C ASN A 5 -1.56 -17.00 -24.55
N MET A 6 -2.16 -16.78 -23.39
CA MET A 6 -1.44 -16.80 -22.11
C MET A 6 -1.61 -18.18 -21.47
N GLN A 7 -0.51 -18.88 -21.26
CA GLN A 7 -0.49 -20.06 -20.41
C GLN A 7 -0.29 -19.57 -18.98
N VAL A 8 -1.26 -19.89 -18.11
CA VAL A 8 -1.28 -19.38 -16.74
C VAL A 8 -1.17 -20.54 -15.75
N TYR A 9 -0.18 -20.47 -14.89
CA TYR A 9 0.02 -21.37 -13.76
C TYR A 9 -0.16 -20.57 -12.48
N TYR A 10 -0.93 -21.07 -11.52
CA TYR A 10 -1.17 -20.36 -10.26
C TYR A 10 -1.46 -21.34 -9.12
N ALA A 11 -1.15 -20.93 -7.90
CA ALA A 11 -1.49 -21.63 -6.67
C ALA A 11 -2.29 -20.71 -5.74
N GLY A 12 -3.31 -21.27 -5.11
CA GLY A 12 -4.23 -20.56 -4.22
C GLY A 12 -5.55 -20.17 -4.93
N LYS A 13 -6.68 -20.58 -4.35
CA LYS A 13 -8.03 -20.32 -4.89
C LYS A 13 -8.34 -18.83 -5.04
N PHE A 14 -7.82 -18.03 -4.13
CA PHE A 14 -8.03 -16.57 -4.07
C PHE A 14 -6.96 -15.77 -4.81
N LYS A 15 -5.99 -16.41 -5.48
CA LYS A 15 -4.97 -15.72 -6.30
C LYS A 15 -5.55 -15.35 -7.66
N SER A 16 -6.31 -14.26 -7.69
CA SER A 16 -7.15 -13.85 -8.82
C SER A 16 -6.47 -12.95 -9.85
N ALA A 17 -5.22 -12.50 -9.61
CA ALA A 17 -4.49 -11.56 -10.47
C ALA A 17 -4.42 -11.97 -11.94
N THR A 18 -4.49 -13.27 -12.25
CA THR A 18 -4.43 -13.81 -13.61
C THR A 18 -5.81 -14.05 -14.27
N GLU A 19 -6.91 -13.81 -13.56
CA GLU A 19 -8.26 -14.04 -14.09
C GLU A 19 -8.56 -13.34 -15.41
N PRO A 20 -8.13 -12.08 -15.65
CA PRO A 20 -8.36 -11.40 -16.93
C PRO A 20 -7.78 -12.13 -18.14
N PHE A 21 -6.79 -13.00 -17.94
CA PHE A 21 -6.15 -13.77 -19.02
C PHE A 21 -6.77 -15.15 -19.26
N ARG A 22 -7.58 -15.65 -18.32
CA ARG A 22 -8.13 -17.02 -18.36
C ARG A 22 -9.64 -17.12 -18.21
N ARG A 23 -10.32 -16.00 -17.88
CA ARG A 23 -11.77 -15.96 -17.66
C ARG A 23 -12.38 -14.71 -18.28
N ASN A 24 -13.68 -14.79 -18.54
CA ASN A 24 -14.47 -13.65 -19.01
C ASN A 24 -15.22 -12.93 -17.86
N ASN A 25 -15.19 -13.50 -16.65
CA ASN A 25 -15.85 -12.99 -15.46
C ASN A 25 -15.02 -13.35 -14.21
N MET A 26 -15.31 -12.71 -13.09
CA MET A 26 -14.70 -13.04 -11.81
C MET A 26 -15.14 -14.43 -11.35
N SER A 27 -14.23 -15.17 -10.70
CA SER A 27 -14.58 -16.37 -9.93
C SER A 27 -15.43 -16.02 -8.71
N GLU A 28 -16.12 -17.01 -8.13
CA GLU A 28 -16.89 -16.79 -6.90
C GLU A 28 -15.95 -16.45 -5.73
N GLU A 29 -14.77 -17.09 -5.69
CA GLU A 29 -13.74 -16.79 -4.70
C GLU A 29 -13.23 -15.33 -4.83
N ASN A 30 -13.04 -14.85 -6.06
CA ASN A 30 -12.62 -13.47 -6.29
C ASN A 30 -13.74 -12.48 -5.94
N LYS A 31 -14.99 -12.78 -6.27
CA LYS A 31 -16.14 -11.96 -5.84
C LYS A 31 -16.26 -11.89 -4.33
N LEU A 32 -16.05 -13.01 -3.64
CA LEU A 32 -16.10 -13.07 -2.19
C LEU A 32 -15.01 -12.17 -1.59
N GLN A 33 -13.74 -12.37 -1.95
CA GLN A 33 -12.64 -11.57 -1.37
C GLN A 33 -12.78 -10.07 -1.67
N VAL A 34 -13.23 -9.69 -2.87
CA VAL A 34 -13.45 -8.28 -3.21
C VAL A 34 -14.59 -7.68 -2.40
N ARG A 35 -15.67 -8.45 -2.20
CA ARG A 35 -16.80 -8.00 -1.37
C ARG A 35 -16.41 -7.80 0.09
N GLU A 36 -15.71 -8.75 0.68
CA GLU A 36 -15.21 -8.63 2.06
C GLU A 36 -14.30 -7.42 2.20
N TYR A 37 -13.29 -7.29 1.34
CA TYR A 37 -12.39 -6.16 1.34
C TYR A 37 -13.13 -4.80 1.22
N LEU A 38 -14.10 -4.69 0.30
CA LEU A 38 -14.86 -3.45 0.10
C LEU A 38 -15.77 -3.15 1.29
N ASN A 39 -16.38 -4.17 1.89
CA ASN A 39 -17.21 -3.99 3.07
C ASN A 39 -16.38 -3.53 4.26
N ASP A 40 -15.26 -4.19 4.54
CA ASP A 40 -14.38 -3.83 5.65
C ASP A 40 -13.86 -2.39 5.50
N ALA A 41 -13.37 -2.03 4.31
CA ALA A 41 -12.88 -0.67 4.05
C ALA A 41 -14.00 0.38 4.16
N PHE A 42 -15.22 0.04 3.74
CA PHE A 42 -16.37 0.95 3.84
C PHE A 42 -16.86 1.09 5.28
N ASP A 43 -16.88 0.01 6.05
CA ASP A 43 -17.29 0.03 7.46
C ASP A 43 -16.30 0.84 8.31
N GLU A 44 -15.00 0.71 8.08
CA GLU A 44 -13.98 1.55 8.72
C GLU A 44 -14.16 3.03 8.36
N PHE A 45 -14.35 3.34 7.07
CA PHE A 45 -14.63 4.71 6.62
C PHE A 45 -15.88 5.31 7.27
N LEU A 46 -16.96 4.53 7.41
CA LEU A 46 -18.17 5.00 8.10
C LEU A 46 -17.94 5.18 9.61
N THR A 47 -17.10 4.34 10.21
CA THR A 47 -16.74 4.43 11.63
C THR A 47 -15.98 5.73 11.92
N ASP A 48 -14.95 6.04 11.13
CA ASP A 48 -14.18 7.28 11.23
C ASP A 48 -15.07 8.54 11.10
N ILE A 49 -15.98 8.52 10.12
CA ILE A 49 -16.93 9.63 9.95
C ILE A 49 -17.90 9.71 11.14
N SER A 50 -18.40 8.58 11.62
CA SER A 50 -19.31 8.50 12.76
C SER A 50 -18.69 9.12 14.00
N GLU A 51 -17.45 8.79 14.31
CA GLU A 51 -16.70 9.34 15.44
C GLU A 51 -16.44 10.84 15.26
N GLY A 52 -15.98 11.24 14.06
CA GLY A 52 -15.64 12.63 13.77
C GLY A 52 -16.84 13.56 13.69
N ARG A 53 -18.01 13.06 13.27
CA ARG A 53 -19.23 13.84 13.04
C ARG A 53 -20.36 13.57 14.04
N ASN A 54 -20.19 12.58 14.91
CA ASN A 54 -21.24 12.11 15.83
C ASN A 54 -22.56 11.76 15.12
N ILE A 55 -22.45 11.06 13.99
CA ILE A 55 -23.57 10.55 13.20
C ILE A 55 -23.51 9.02 13.26
N PRO A 56 -24.61 8.32 13.63
CA PRO A 56 -24.61 6.86 13.69
C PRO A 56 -24.22 6.23 12.33
N THR A 57 -23.41 5.16 12.34
CA THR A 57 -22.95 4.46 11.12
C THR A 57 -24.11 3.98 10.24
N ALA A 58 -25.23 3.53 10.85
CA ALA A 58 -26.46 3.16 10.13
C ALA A 58 -27.04 4.32 9.33
N GLU A 59 -27.00 5.54 9.88
CA GLU A 59 -27.47 6.74 9.19
C GLU A 59 -26.51 7.14 8.08
N LEU A 60 -25.19 7.05 8.31
CA LEU A 60 -24.20 7.29 7.27
C LEU A 60 -24.36 6.32 6.10
N ARG A 61 -24.61 5.02 6.39
CA ARG A 61 -24.90 4.03 5.35
C ARG A 61 -26.16 4.38 4.56
N ARG A 62 -27.23 4.80 5.24
CA ARG A 62 -28.47 5.27 4.58
C ARG A 62 -28.22 6.47 3.69
N ILE A 63 -27.40 7.43 4.13
CA ILE A 63 -27.01 8.61 3.35
C ILE A 63 -26.25 8.19 2.09
N ALA A 64 -25.28 7.28 2.22
CA ALA A 64 -24.47 6.80 1.10
C ALA A 64 -25.30 6.00 0.10
N ASP A 65 -26.08 5.02 0.54
CA ASP A 65 -26.91 4.16 -0.32
C ASP A 65 -27.98 4.95 -1.07
N GLY A 66 -28.52 5.99 -0.44
CA GLY A 66 -29.55 6.86 -1.03
C GLY A 66 -29.03 8.09 -1.78
N TYR A 67 -27.70 8.31 -1.85
CA TYR A 67 -27.10 9.53 -2.41
C TYR A 67 -27.69 10.83 -1.80
N LEU A 68 -28.00 10.80 -0.50
CA LEU A 68 -28.79 11.85 0.15
C LEU A 68 -28.01 13.15 0.40
N ALA A 69 -26.70 13.13 0.33
CA ALA A 69 -25.82 14.30 0.47
C ALA A 69 -25.24 14.76 -0.87
N PHE A 70 -26.01 14.65 -1.95
CA PHE A 70 -25.54 14.99 -3.31
C PHE A 70 -25.37 16.52 -3.50
N MET A 71 -26.28 17.32 -2.92
CA MET A 71 -26.20 18.78 -2.98
C MET A 71 -25.59 19.33 -1.69
N PRO A 72 -24.89 20.50 -1.76
CA PRO A 72 -24.28 21.12 -0.58
C PRO A 72 -25.28 21.36 0.57
N GLU A 73 -26.50 21.82 0.25
CA GLU A 73 -27.54 22.09 1.23
C GLU A 73 -28.00 20.80 1.95
N GLN A 74 -28.05 19.69 1.22
CA GLN A 74 -28.34 18.36 1.80
C GLN A 74 -27.22 17.92 2.73
N ALA A 75 -25.98 18.12 2.34
CA ALA A 75 -24.81 17.79 3.17
C ALA A 75 -24.83 18.59 4.49
N LEU A 76 -25.24 19.88 4.44
CA LEU A 76 -25.40 20.71 5.62
C LEU A 76 -26.55 20.22 6.52
N GLN A 77 -27.71 19.91 5.94
CA GLN A 77 -28.90 19.40 6.67
C GLN A 77 -28.58 18.06 7.38
N LEU A 78 -27.80 17.21 6.72
CA LEU A 78 -27.37 15.90 7.24
C LEU A 78 -26.14 15.99 8.14
N LYS A 79 -25.65 17.19 8.46
CA LYS A 79 -24.49 17.44 9.31
C LYS A 79 -23.18 16.84 8.80
N MET A 80 -23.11 16.53 7.51
CA MET A 80 -21.88 16.05 6.85
C MET A 80 -20.83 17.18 6.73
N VAL A 81 -21.29 18.43 6.69
CA VAL A 81 -20.45 19.64 6.74
C VAL A 81 -21.00 20.61 7.78
N ASP A 82 -20.19 21.53 8.27
CA ASP A 82 -20.55 22.45 9.35
C ASP A 82 -21.23 23.72 8.81
N GLU A 83 -20.79 24.21 7.64
CA GLU A 83 -21.35 25.40 6.99
C GLU A 83 -21.10 25.38 5.49
N LEU A 84 -21.87 26.18 4.78
CA LEU A 84 -21.64 26.46 3.37
C LEU A 84 -21.10 27.91 3.26
N ALA A 85 -19.89 28.01 2.72
CA ALA A 85 -19.23 29.32 2.62
C ALA A 85 -18.46 29.45 1.31
N HIS A 86 -18.44 30.67 0.76
CA HIS A 86 -17.50 31.00 -0.30
C HIS A 86 -16.08 31.10 0.27
N ARG A 87 -15.10 31.01 -0.64
CA ARG A 87 -13.68 31.02 -0.28
C ARG A 87 -13.27 32.22 0.58
N GLU A 88 -13.80 33.39 0.26
CA GLU A 88 -13.53 34.66 0.97
C GLU A 88 -13.97 34.56 2.45
N ALA A 89 -15.15 34.05 2.70
CA ALA A 89 -15.69 33.89 4.05
C ALA A 89 -14.86 32.84 4.84
N ALA A 90 -14.45 31.75 4.20
CA ALA A 90 -13.57 30.76 4.83
C ALA A 90 -12.21 31.37 5.22
N LEU A 91 -11.60 32.18 4.34
CA LEU A 91 -10.34 32.88 4.65
C LEU A 91 -10.51 33.90 5.77
N GLU A 92 -11.65 34.60 5.84
CA GLU A 92 -11.96 35.50 6.94
C GLU A 92 -12.11 34.74 8.27
N GLY A 93 -12.81 33.61 8.27
CA GLY A 93 -12.87 32.70 9.42
C GLY A 93 -11.48 32.24 9.92
N ILE A 94 -10.57 31.94 9.01
CA ILE A 94 -9.18 31.60 9.34
C ILE A 94 -8.46 32.80 9.96
N ARG A 95 -8.56 34.02 9.39
CA ARG A 95 -7.96 35.22 9.96
C ARG A 95 -8.46 35.48 11.38
N LYS A 96 -9.77 35.33 11.60
CA LYS A 96 -10.39 35.48 12.91
C LYS A 96 -9.83 34.46 13.93
N LYS A 97 -9.71 33.19 13.53
CA LYS A 97 -9.10 32.14 14.38
C LYS A 97 -7.64 32.43 14.70
N LEU A 98 -6.90 33.01 13.77
CA LEU A 98 -5.49 33.40 13.95
C LEU A 98 -5.31 34.71 14.72
N GLY A 99 -6.38 35.46 15.01
CA GLY A 99 -6.30 36.77 15.67
C GLY A 99 -5.59 37.85 14.83
N ILE A 100 -5.61 37.73 13.49
CA ILE A 100 -4.97 38.69 12.59
C ILE A 100 -6.01 39.58 11.91
N GLY A 101 -5.63 40.79 11.50
CA GLY A 101 -6.55 41.74 10.86
C GLY A 101 -7.13 41.21 9.54
N GLU A 102 -8.33 41.70 9.18
CA GLU A 102 -9.09 41.27 7.99
C GLU A 102 -8.30 41.34 6.69
N LYS A 103 -7.43 42.35 6.54
CA LYS A 103 -6.59 42.52 5.33
C LYS A 103 -5.21 41.84 5.46
N ALA A 104 -4.92 41.21 6.59
CA ALA A 104 -3.61 40.56 6.80
C ALA A 104 -3.48 39.32 5.90
N LYS A 105 -2.26 39.16 5.35
CA LYS A 105 -1.91 37.96 4.58
C LYS A 105 -1.80 36.78 5.53
N ILE A 106 -2.54 35.72 5.26
CA ILE A 106 -2.38 34.45 5.96
C ILE A 106 -1.03 33.86 5.56
N LYS A 107 -0.15 33.65 6.54
CA LYS A 107 1.12 32.96 6.31
C LYS A 107 0.85 31.47 6.22
N THR A 108 1.21 30.87 5.11
CA THR A 108 1.11 29.43 4.86
C THR A 108 2.50 28.84 4.70
N ILE A 109 2.62 27.56 5.03
CA ILE A 109 3.81 26.76 4.80
C ILE A 109 3.39 25.49 4.04
N SER A 110 4.20 25.00 3.12
CA SER A 110 3.95 23.72 2.48
C SER A 110 4.17 22.56 3.47
N ILE A 111 3.60 21.39 3.20
CA ILE A 111 3.83 20.19 4.03
C ILE A 111 5.32 19.82 4.00
N GLU A 112 5.96 19.95 2.84
CA GLU A 112 7.38 19.69 2.66
C GLU A 112 8.24 20.61 3.53
N ASP A 113 8.00 21.93 3.45
CA ASP A 113 8.73 22.92 4.23
C ASP A 113 8.47 22.76 5.74
N TYR A 114 7.23 22.39 6.13
CA TYR A 114 6.88 22.13 7.52
C TYR A 114 7.68 20.92 8.06
N ASN A 115 7.77 19.84 7.30
CA ASN A 115 8.57 18.67 7.68
C ASN A 115 10.07 19.03 7.79
N LEU A 116 10.60 19.85 6.88
CA LEU A 116 11.98 20.32 6.95
C LEU A 116 12.23 21.27 8.12
N SER A 117 11.24 22.10 8.49
CA SER A 117 11.36 23.07 9.58
C SER A 117 11.34 22.43 10.98
N ASN A 118 10.82 21.22 11.09
CA ASN A 118 10.74 20.46 12.33
C ASN A 118 11.43 19.08 12.20
N PRO A 119 12.74 19.06 11.89
CA PRO A 119 13.45 17.80 11.77
C PRO A 119 13.39 17.07 13.11
N ALA A 120 13.05 15.78 13.06
CA ALA A 120 13.16 14.92 14.22
C ALA A 120 14.55 15.09 14.83
N LYS A 121 14.62 15.42 16.13
CA LYS A 121 15.90 15.56 16.82
C LYS A 121 16.59 14.20 16.88
N SER A 122 17.39 13.91 15.88
CA SER A 122 18.20 12.70 15.88
C SER A 122 19.36 12.88 16.84
N ASN A 123 19.47 11.98 17.79
CA ASN A 123 20.61 11.94 18.69
C ASN A 123 21.74 11.11 18.05
N PHE A 124 22.56 11.75 17.22
CA PHE A 124 23.71 11.10 16.57
C PHE A 124 24.79 10.60 17.55
N LYS A 125 24.67 10.92 18.84
CA LYS A 125 25.59 10.44 19.89
C LYS A 125 25.04 9.24 20.66
N ALA A 126 23.87 8.71 20.26
CA ALA A 126 23.31 7.53 20.90
C ALA A 126 24.21 6.31 20.67
N ASP A 127 24.41 5.52 21.71
CA ASP A 127 25.19 4.28 21.64
C ASP A 127 24.45 3.18 20.87
N ASN A 128 23.13 3.22 20.86
CA ASN A 128 22.28 2.27 20.17
C ASN A 128 21.49 2.97 19.05
N LYS A 129 21.21 2.23 17.96
CA LYS A 129 20.47 2.69 16.81
C LYS A 129 19.27 1.77 16.52
N ILE A 130 18.22 2.35 16.00
CA ILE A 130 17.14 1.65 15.32
C ILE A 130 17.25 2.01 13.83
N ALA A 131 17.37 1.01 12.97
CA ALA A 131 17.38 1.22 11.53
C ALA A 131 15.95 1.20 11.00
N VAL A 132 15.53 2.22 10.27
CA VAL A 132 14.26 2.24 9.57
C VAL A 132 14.52 2.00 8.08
N VAL A 133 13.96 0.93 7.55
CA VAL A 133 14.08 0.54 6.14
C VAL A 133 12.71 0.68 5.47
N TYR A 134 12.62 1.56 4.50
CA TYR A 134 11.39 1.74 3.72
C TYR A 134 11.42 0.79 2.53
N ALA A 135 10.47 -0.13 2.46
CA ALA A 135 10.24 -1.07 1.37
C ALA A 135 8.95 -0.67 0.63
N GLU A 136 9.10 0.20 -0.37
CA GLU A 136 7.98 0.81 -1.09
C GLU A 136 8.07 0.49 -2.60
N GLY A 137 6.93 0.10 -3.19
CA GLY A 137 6.80 -0.24 -4.60
C GLY A 137 6.86 -1.74 -4.88
N ASN A 138 7.07 -2.11 -6.16
CA ASN A 138 7.14 -3.50 -6.58
C ASN A 138 8.49 -4.15 -6.23
N ILE A 139 8.45 -5.41 -5.82
CA ILE A 139 9.65 -6.21 -5.57
C ILE A 139 10.14 -6.77 -6.91
N VAL A 140 11.39 -6.46 -7.25
CA VAL A 140 12.02 -6.83 -8.53
C VAL A 140 13.39 -7.45 -8.31
N ASP A 141 13.83 -8.26 -9.28
CA ASP A 141 15.17 -8.84 -9.26
C ASP A 141 16.25 -7.76 -9.48
N GLY A 142 17.46 -8.04 -8.99
CA GLY A 142 18.58 -7.12 -9.12
C GLY A 142 18.44 -5.87 -8.26
N LYS A 143 18.99 -4.73 -8.75
CA LYS A 143 19.00 -3.46 -8.00
C LYS A 143 17.68 -2.71 -8.04
N GLY A 144 16.87 -2.92 -9.07
CA GLY A 144 15.64 -2.18 -9.32
C GLY A 144 15.86 -0.70 -9.66
N ASP A 145 14.80 -0.06 -10.13
CA ASP A 145 14.75 1.37 -10.41
C ASP A 145 14.28 2.17 -9.17
N PRO A 146 14.44 3.50 -9.15
CA PRO A 146 13.85 4.35 -8.13
C PRO A 146 12.34 4.09 -7.99
N GLY A 147 11.84 3.90 -6.76
CA GLY A 147 10.45 3.56 -6.49
C GLY A 147 10.15 2.05 -6.59
N SER A 148 11.17 1.21 -6.67
CA SER A 148 11.04 -0.25 -6.57
C SER A 148 11.90 -0.85 -5.46
N ILE A 149 11.55 -2.05 -5.03
CA ILE A 149 12.27 -2.84 -4.05
C ILE A 149 13.15 -3.84 -4.81
N GLY A 150 14.38 -3.41 -5.14
CA GLY A 150 15.35 -4.28 -5.81
C GLY A 150 15.96 -5.28 -4.85
N GLY A 151 15.82 -6.59 -5.10
CA GLY A 151 16.27 -7.66 -4.20
C GLY A 151 17.71 -7.49 -3.77
N SER A 152 18.65 -7.39 -4.71
CA SER A 152 20.07 -7.23 -4.38
C SER A 152 20.39 -5.94 -3.63
N LYS A 153 19.67 -4.84 -3.92
CA LYS A 153 19.84 -3.56 -3.23
C LYS A 153 19.42 -3.67 -1.76
N TYR A 154 18.28 -4.31 -1.49
CA TYR A 154 17.78 -4.44 -0.11
C TYR A 154 18.58 -5.47 0.69
N VAL A 155 19.03 -6.54 0.08
CA VAL A 155 20.02 -7.47 0.66
C VAL A 155 21.28 -6.72 1.11
N ASP A 156 21.85 -5.88 0.25
CA ASP A 156 23.01 -5.05 0.58
C ASP A 156 22.74 -4.07 1.74
N ILE A 157 21.57 -3.44 1.75
CA ILE A 157 21.16 -2.50 2.81
C ILE A 157 21.06 -3.23 4.15
N ILE A 158 20.30 -4.34 4.20
CA ILE A 158 20.05 -5.08 5.44
C ILE A 158 21.34 -5.73 5.94
N SER A 159 22.17 -6.26 5.03
CA SER A 159 23.50 -6.78 5.35
C SER A 159 24.42 -5.74 5.99
N LYS A 160 24.39 -4.49 5.50
CA LYS A 160 25.15 -3.38 6.13
C LYS A 160 24.59 -3.03 7.50
N ILE A 161 23.26 -2.99 7.65
CA ILE A 161 22.59 -2.70 8.91
C ILE A 161 22.96 -3.74 9.98
N ARG A 162 22.90 -5.04 9.67
CA ARG A 162 23.20 -6.10 10.63
C ARG A 162 24.66 -6.19 11.02
N LYS A 163 25.58 -5.61 10.23
CA LYS A 163 27.01 -5.52 10.55
C LYS A 163 27.39 -4.31 11.41
N ASP A 164 26.44 -3.41 11.70
CA ASP A 164 26.66 -2.29 12.61
C ASP A 164 26.28 -2.72 14.04
N ASP A 165 27.25 -2.96 14.89
CA ASP A 165 27.07 -3.40 16.28
C ASP A 165 26.19 -2.46 17.12
N LYS A 166 26.00 -1.22 16.68
CA LYS A 166 25.13 -0.25 17.34
C LYS A 166 23.65 -0.47 17.00
N VAL A 167 23.33 -1.16 15.92
CA VAL A 167 21.94 -1.42 15.54
C VAL A 167 21.36 -2.52 16.42
N LYS A 168 20.26 -2.22 17.11
CA LYS A 168 19.56 -3.15 18.02
C LYS A 168 18.20 -3.60 17.47
N ALA A 169 17.64 -2.85 16.54
CA ALA A 169 16.38 -3.21 15.89
C ALA A 169 16.34 -2.67 14.46
N ILE A 170 15.58 -3.36 13.62
CA ILE A 170 15.18 -2.94 12.28
C ILE A 170 13.67 -2.73 12.31
N VAL A 171 13.21 -1.56 11.87
CA VAL A 171 11.82 -1.30 11.52
C VAL A 171 11.71 -1.36 10.01
N LEU A 172 11.06 -2.39 9.49
CA LEU A 172 10.79 -2.53 8.06
C LEU A 172 9.40 -1.94 7.77
N ARG A 173 9.36 -0.76 7.14
CA ARG A 173 8.11 -0.14 6.69
C ARG A 173 7.79 -0.65 5.30
N VAL A 174 6.74 -1.48 5.18
CA VAL A 174 6.35 -2.13 3.93
C VAL A 174 5.14 -1.43 3.33
N ASN A 175 5.26 -0.97 2.09
CA ASN A 175 4.14 -0.50 1.26
C ASN A 175 4.29 -1.11 -0.15
N SER A 176 3.92 -2.39 -0.29
CA SER A 176 4.20 -3.20 -1.47
C SER A 176 3.11 -4.22 -1.75
N GLY A 177 2.66 -4.27 -3.00
CA GLY A 177 1.81 -5.35 -3.51
C GLY A 177 2.56 -6.65 -3.80
N GLY A 178 3.89 -6.67 -3.58
CA GLY A 178 4.75 -7.82 -3.86
C GLY A 178 5.48 -7.73 -5.19
N GLY A 179 5.84 -8.89 -5.74
CA GLY A 179 6.60 -8.99 -6.98
C GLY A 179 7.39 -10.30 -7.08
N SER A 180 8.68 -10.24 -7.39
CA SER A 180 9.56 -11.39 -7.52
C SER A 180 9.62 -12.22 -6.23
N ALA A 181 9.30 -13.50 -6.34
CA ALA A 181 9.38 -14.43 -5.22
C ALA A 181 10.84 -14.66 -4.79
N MET A 182 11.77 -14.72 -5.76
CA MET A 182 13.19 -14.90 -5.47
C MET A 182 13.76 -13.71 -4.71
N ALA A 183 13.52 -12.49 -5.20
CA ALA A 183 13.97 -11.30 -4.51
C ALA A 183 13.34 -11.16 -3.10
N SER A 184 12.09 -11.59 -2.92
CA SER A 184 11.44 -11.61 -1.60
C SER A 184 12.10 -12.60 -0.65
N GLU A 185 12.47 -13.78 -1.14
CA GLU A 185 13.21 -14.78 -0.35
C GLU A 185 14.58 -14.26 0.08
N ASP A 186 15.34 -13.66 -0.84
CA ASP A 186 16.66 -13.11 -0.55
C ASP A 186 16.61 -12.03 0.53
N ILE A 187 15.61 -11.14 0.43
CA ILE A 187 15.38 -10.08 1.43
C ILE A 187 14.99 -10.68 2.78
N LEU A 188 14.04 -11.64 2.79
CA LEU A 188 13.62 -12.32 4.01
C LEU A 188 14.80 -13.01 4.68
N ARG A 189 15.64 -13.70 3.90
CA ARG A 189 16.82 -14.39 4.45
C ARG A 189 17.80 -13.43 5.14
N GLU A 190 18.02 -12.23 4.60
CA GLU A 190 18.87 -11.23 5.26
C GLU A 190 18.24 -10.69 6.56
N LEU A 191 16.90 -10.57 6.63
CA LEU A 191 16.21 -10.22 7.86
C LEU A 191 16.34 -11.34 8.92
N GLU A 192 16.21 -12.60 8.53
CA GLU A 192 16.44 -13.76 9.42
C GLU A 192 17.88 -13.77 9.96
N LEU A 193 18.87 -13.52 9.12
CA LEU A 193 20.27 -13.40 9.55
C LEU A 193 20.48 -12.28 10.56
N ALA A 194 19.74 -11.18 10.46
CA ALA A 194 19.76 -10.13 11.45
C ALA A 194 19.15 -10.60 12.79
N GLN A 195 18.03 -11.32 12.75
CA GLN A 195 17.39 -11.91 13.95
C GLN A 195 18.29 -12.95 14.61
N GLU A 196 18.98 -13.80 13.84
CA GLU A 196 19.97 -14.77 14.35
C GLU A 196 21.12 -14.09 15.13
N GLN A 197 21.42 -12.83 14.80
CA GLN A 197 22.42 -12.00 15.50
C GLN A 197 21.79 -11.19 16.69
N GLY A 198 20.52 -11.42 17.01
CA GLY A 198 19.84 -10.77 18.13
C GLY A 198 19.26 -9.38 17.79
N ILE A 199 19.27 -8.96 16.54
CA ILE A 199 18.64 -7.70 16.11
C ILE A 199 17.15 -7.96 15.95
N LYS A 200 16.32 -7.18 16.64
CA LYS A 200 14.87 -7.32 16.53
C LYS A 200 14.36 -6.76 15.20
N VAL A 201 13.47 -7.50 14.54
CA VAL A 201 12.81 -7.07 13.31
C VAL A 201 11.34 -6.80 13.60
N VAL A 202 10.94 -5.56 13.41
CA VAL A 202 9.55 -5.10 13.54
C VAL A 202 9.07 -4.63 12.18
N VAL A 203 7.90 -5.09 11.77
CA VAL A 203 7.28 -4.65 10.51
C VAL A 203 6.14 -3.67 10.80
N SER A 204 6.12 -2.58 10.05
CA SER A 204 4.99 -1.65 9.97
C SER A 204 4.47 -1.67 8.54
N MET A 205 3.25 -2.18 8.36
CA MET A 205 2.59 -2.23 7.05
C MET A 205 1.96 -0.87 6.72
N GLY A 206 2.02 -0.48 5.44
CA GLY A 206 1.35 0.69 4.88
C GLY A 206 -0.04 0.34 4.34
N ASP A 207 -0.41 0.96 3.22
CA ASP A 207 -1.66 0.66 2.52
C ASP A 207 -1.66 -0.77 1.98
N TYR A 208 -0.48 -1.25 1.56
CA TYR A 208 -0.27 -2.58 0.99
C TYR A 208 0.90 -3.31 1.67
N ALA A 209 0.68 -4.57 2.00
CA ALA A 209 1.75 -5.50 2.35
C ALA A 209 1.33 -6.91 1.91
N ALA A 210 1.23 -7.13 0.59
CA ALA A 210 0.61 -8.29 0.01
C ALA A 210 1.59 -9.11 -0.84
N SER A 211 1.33 -10.43 -0.99
CA SER A 211 2.18 -11.33 -1.79
C SER A 211 3.64 -11.26 -1.35
N GLY A 212 4.58 -10.89 -2.21
CA GLY A 212 5.98 -10.67 -1.85
C GLY A 212 6.18 -9.65 -0.72
N GLY A 213 5.30 -8.62 -0.62
CA GLY A 213 5.31 -7.66 0.48
C GLY A 213 4.97 -8.29 1.83
N TYR A 214 4.01 -9.22 1.87
CA TYR A 214 3.74 -10.04 3.04
C TYR A 214 4.88 -11.03 3.30
N TYR A 215 5.46 -11.60 2.23
CA TYR A 215 6.54 -12.58 2.31
C TYR A 215 7.75 -12.04 3.07
N ILE A 216 8.22 -10.83 2.73
CA ILE A 216 9.35 -10.20 3.43
C ILE A 216 9.04 -9.81 4.89
N ALA A 217 7.74 -9.76 5.26
CA ALA A 217 7.26 -9.38 6.59
C ALA A 217 6.99 -10.57 7.51
N CYS A 218 6.67 -11.75 6.96
CA CYS A 218 5.98 -12.82 7.67
C CYS A 218 6.75 -13.45 8.85
N LYS A 219 8.07 -13.30 8.91
CA LYS A 219 8.91 -13.83 10.01
C LYS A 219 9.42 -12.76 10.97
N ALA A 220 8.87 -11.54 10.92
CA ALA A 220 9.24 -10.49 11.86
C ALA A 220 8.85 -10.85 13.30
N ASP A 221 9.59 -10.31 14.28
CA ASP A 221 9.27 -10.46 15.71
C ASP A 221 7.90 -9.86 16.07
N SER A 222 7.51 -8.80 15.38
CA SER A 222 6.19 -8.16 15.50
C SER A 222 5.78 -7.50 14.19
N ILE A 223 4.49 -7.58 13.89
CA ILE A 223 3.89 -6.98 12.69
C ILE A 223 2.75 -6.05 13.14
N PHE A 224 2.76 -4.83 12.64
CA PHE A 224 1.73 -3.83 12.84
C PHE A 224 1.08 -3.49 11.51
N ALA A 225 -0.24 -3.48 11.47
CA ALA A 225 -1.05 -3.12 10.33
C ALA A 225 -2.24 -2.27 10.79
N GLU A 226 -2.73 -1.39 9.93
CA GLU A 226 -3.97 -0.67 10.16
C GLU A 226 -5.19 -1.53 9.72
N PRO A 227 -6.40 -1.25 10.21
CA PRO A 227 -7.59 -2.01 9.84
C PRO A 227 -7.83 -2.12 8.33
N ASN A 228 -7.51 -1.07 7.59
CA ASN A 228 -7.68 -0.99 6.14
C ASN A 228 -6.42 -1.37 5.33
N THR A 229 -5.37 -1.90 5.97
CA THR A 229 -4.19 -2.41 5.26
C THR A 229 -4.55 -3.62 4.39
N LEU A 230 -4.31 -3.54 3.10
CA LEU A 230 -4.47 -4.68 2.20
C LEU A 230 -3.25 -5.60 2.29
N THR A 231 -3.42 -6.77 2.91
CA THR A 231 -2.34 -7.72 3.16
C THR A 231 -2.68 -9.15 2.72
N GLY A 232 -1.79 -10.10 2.99
CA GLY A 232 -1.98 -11.50 2.63
C GLY A 232 -1.68 -11.76 1.16
N SER A 233 -2.69 -12.08 0.34
CA SER A 233 -2.55 -12.48 -1.07
C SER A 233 -1.49 -13.59 -1.24
N ILE A 234 -1.53 -14.58 -0.33
CA ILE A 234 -0.56 -15.69 -0.27
C ILE A 234 -0.79 -16.61 -1.45
N GLY A 235 0.23 -16.76 -2.29
CA GLY A 235 0.20 -17.62 -3.47
C GLY A 235 1.11 -17.07 -4.57
N VAL A 236 1.39 -17.91 -5.55
CA VAL A 236 2.24 -17.58 -6.69
C VAL A 236 1.49 -17.77 -7.98
N PHE A 237 1.92 -17.07 -9.02
CA PHE A 237 1.49 -17.32 -10.38
C PHE A 237 2.63 -17.08 -11.37
N SER A 238 2.52 -17.73 -12.52
CA SER A 238 3.38 -17.50 -13.68
C SER A 238 2.51 -17.39 -14.93
N MET A 239 2.93 -16.55 -15.84
CA MET A 239 2.26 -16.36 -17.13
C MET A 239 3.30 -16.46 -18.24
N ILE A 240 3.06 -17.39 -19.18
CA ILE A 240 3.92 -17.61 -20.34
C ILE A 240 3.13 -17.26 -21.60
N PRO A 241 3.48 -16.21 -22.34
CA PRO A 241 2.82 -15.89 -23.59
C PRO A 241 3.23 -16.90 -24.67
N SER A 242 2.25 -17.48 -25.38
CA SER A 242 2.46 -18.29 -26.57
C SER A 242 2.00 -17.51 -27.80
N ALA A 243 2.90 -17.29 -28.72
CA ALA A 243 2.63 -16.65 -30.02
C ALA A 243 2.42 -17.66 -31.15
N GLU A 244 2.33 -18.96 -30.86
CA GLU A 244 2.23 -20.02 -31.85
C GLU A 244 1.09 -19.79 -32.86
N LYS A 245 -0.12 -19.50 -32.40
CA LYS A 245 -1.26 -19.20 -33.25
C LYS A 245 -1.10 -17.92 -34.07
N LEU A 246 -0.44 -16.89 -33.52
CA LEU A 246 -0.10 -15.68 -34.24
C LEU A 246 0.83 -16.03 -35.42
N LEU A 247 1.86 -16.80 -35.15
CA LEU A 247 2.88 -17.14 -36.12
C LEU A 247 2.35 -18.12 -37.18
N ASN A 248 1.64 -19.18 -36.79
CA ASN A 248 1.08 -20.17 -37.69
C ASN A 248 -0.06 -19.59 -38.55
N ASP A 249 -1.07 -18.99 -37.91
CA ASP A 249 -2.34 -18.65 -38.59
C ASP A 249 -2.29 -17.31 -39.33
N LYS A 250 -1.41 -16.39 -38.88
CA LYS A 250 -1.35 -15.02 -39.39
C LYS A 250 -0.10 -14.72 -40.22
N ILE A 251 1.02 -15.36 -39.88
CA ILE A 251 2.32 -15.08 -40.49
C ILE A 251 2.78 -16.26 -41.40
N GLY A 252 2.24 -17.46 -41.17
CA GLY A 252 2.59 -18.67 -41.98
C GLY A 252 3.91 -19.31 -41.54
N ILE A 253 4.39 -19.04 -40.33
CA ILE A 253 5.59 -19.66 -39.75
C ILE A 253 5.15 -20.87 -38.93
N THR A 254 5.67 -22.04 -39.23
CA THR A 254 5.40 -23.28 -38.51
C THR A 254 6.58 -23.66 -37.60
N PHE A 255 6.27 -24.30 -36.47
CA PHE A 255 7.25 -24.83 -35.53
C PHE A 255 7.15 -26.35 -35.49
N ASP A 256 8.28 -26.98 -35.33
CA ASP A 256 8.37 -28.40 -35.04
C ASP A 256 9.16 -28.56 -33.70
N THR A 257 8.83 -29.60 -32.96
CA THR A 257 9.45 -29.92 -31.68
C THR A 257 10.15 -31.25 -31.73
N VAL A 258 11.34 -31.31 -31.21
CA VAL A 258 12.14 -32.54 -31.08
C VAL A 258 12.10 -33.04 -29.63
#